data_520cb6f122a8f4711fc6b13b52ec041a
#
_entry.id   520cb6f122a8f4711fc6b13b52ec041a
#
_cell.length_a   1.000
_cell.length_b   1.000
_cell.length_c   1.000
_cell.angle_alpha   90.00
_cell.angle_beta   90.00
_cell.angle_gamma   90.00
#
_symmetry.space_group_name_H-M   'P 1'
#
loop_
_entity.id
_entity.type
_entity.pdbx_description
1 polymer ?
#
loop_
_entity_poly.entity_id
_entity_poly.type
_entity_poly.pdbx_seq_one_letter_code
_entity_poly.pdbx_strand_id
1 'polypeptide(L)'
;MATTTFDMNDLKRRMQGAIGALKQEMSGLRTGRASPALLDHVQVEAYGTHMPLNQLATISVPEPRLLNVQVWDRSMVHAVEKAISAANLGLTPSTEGQVLRLRIPELNEERRREIVKVAHKYAEAARVAVRHVRRDGLDLLKKLEKDHKISEDEHNRQADEVQKATDSMVAEVEKLLAAKEKEIMTV
;
A
#
# COMPACT_ATOMS: atom_id res chain seq x y z
N MET A 1 26.34 -22.93 17.63
CA MET A 1 25.27 -22.14 18.27
C MET A 1 25.31 -20.76 17.66
N ALA A 2 24.25 -20.36 16.97
CA ALA A 2 24.16 -19.01 16.39
C ALA A 2 24.20 -18.00 17.53
N THR A 3 25.19 -17.14 17.54
CA THR A 3 25.26 -15.99 18.44
C THR A 3 24.14 -15.06 18.09
N THR A 4 23.11 -15.04 18.91
CA THR A 4 22.00 -14.08 18.74
C THR A 4 22.56 -12.70 19.02
N THR A 5 22.78 -11.93 17.96
CA THR A 5 23.31 -10.57 18.02
C THR A 5 22.15 -9.60 17.83
N PHE A 6 22.14 -8.51 18.62
CA PHE A 6 21.19 -7.42 18.39
C PHE A 6 21.60 -6.64 17.13
N ASP A 7 20.69 -6.51 16.18
CA ASP A 7 20.89 -5.73 14.95
C ASP A 7 19.79 -4.69 14.79
N MET A 8 20.16 -3.43 15.03
CA MET A 8 19.24 -2.30 14.90
C MET A 8 18.76 -2.10 13.45
N ASN A 9 19.60 -2.39 12.47
CA ASN A 9 19.24 -2.29 11.07
C ASN A 9 18.18 -3.31 10.68
N ASP A 10 18.25 -4.52 11.24
CA ASP A 10 17.21 -5.54 11.03
C ASP A 10 15.86 -5.10 11.61
N LEU A 11 15.85 -4.55 12.83
CA LEU A 11 14.64 -4.00 13.44
C LEU A 11 14.04 -2.87 12.60
N LYS A 12 14.84 -1.92 12.15
CA LYS A 12 14.40 -0.83 11.26
C LYS A 12 13.82 -1.39 9.97
N ARG A 13 14.47 -2.35 9.36
CA ARG A 13 13.99 -3.00 8.14
C ARG A 13 12.63 -3.66 8.34
N ARG A 14 12.43 -4.38 9.45
CA ARG A 14 11.16 -5.01 9.79
C ARG A 14 10.06 -3.97 10.02
N MET A 15 10.35 -2.87 10.71
CA MET A 15 9.42 -1.76 10.90
C MET A 15 9.05 -1.10 9.57
N GLN A 16 10.03 -0.86 8.69
CA GLN A 16 9.80 -0.32 7.35
C GLN A 16 8.96 -1.27 6.49
N GLY A 17 9.10 -2.58 6.68
CA GLY A 17 8.24 -3.59 6.05
C GLY A 17 6.76 -3.40 6.43
N ALA A 18 6.48 -3.10 7.69
CA ALA A 18 5.12 -2.78 8.14
C ALA A 18 4.56 -1.50 7.48
N ILE A 19 5.40 -0.48 7.33
CA ILE A 19 5.03 0.75 6.61
C ILE A 19 4.79 0.48 5.12
N GLY A 20 5.63 -0.33 4.49
CA GLY A 20 5.47 -0.74 3.09
C GLY A 20 4.16 -1.48 2.84
N ALA A 21 3.81 -2.41 3.73
CA ALA A 21 2.53 -3.12 3.68
C ALA A 21 1.34 -2.17 3.85
N LEU A 22 1.43 -1.20 4.78
CA LEU A 22 0.41 -0.17 4.95
C LEU A 22 0.22 0.67 3.69
N LYS A 23 1.30 1.12 3.06
CA LYS A 23 1.25 1.89 1.81
C LYS A 23 0.54 1.11 0.70
N GLN A 24 0.83 -0.18 0.59
CA GLN A 24 0.19 -1.06 -0.39
C GLN A 24 -1.30 -1.24 -0.11
N GLU A 25 -1.70 -1.49 1.12
CA GLU A 25 -3.10 -1.60 1.51
C GLU A 25 -3.87 -0.29 1.30
N MET A 26 -3.27 0.85 1.64
CA MET A 26 -3.85 2.18 1.41
C MET A 26 -4.03 2.47 -0.09
N SER A 27 -3.10 2.06 -0.94
CA SER A 27 -3.21 2.26 -2.39
C SER A 27 -4.35 1.46 -3.02
N GLY A 28 -4.73 0.35 -2.42
CA GLY A 28 -5.86 -0.48 -2.84
C GLY A 28 -7.23 0.06 -2.45
N LEU A 29 -7.30 1.08 -1.58
CA LEU A 29 -8.57 1.67 -1.17
C LEU A 29 -9.16 2.53 -2.29
N ARG A 30 -10.45 2.31 -2.56
CA ARG A 30 -11.21 3.10 -3.53
C ARG A 30 -11.60 4.45 -2.92
N THR A 31 -10.86 5.48 -3.26
CA THR A 31 -11.06 6.84 -2.72
C THR A 31 -12.00 7.72 -3.53
N GLY A 32 -12.59 7.19 -4.60
CA GLY A 32 -13.38 7.96 -5.57
C GLY A 32 -12.53 8.73 -6.58
N ARG A 33 -11.20 8.64 -6.49
CA ARG A 33 -10.27 9.21 -7.48
C ARG A 33 -9.78 8.14 -8.45
N ALA A 34 -9.59 8.56 -9.69
CA ALA A 34 -8.93 7.77 -10.70
C ALA A 34 -7.45 7.59 -10.35
N SER A 35 -6.97 6.36 -10.41
CA SER A 35 -5.55 6.03 -10.25
C SER A 35 -5.20 4.87 -11.17
N PRO A 36 -4.04 4.90 -11.85
CA PRO A 36 -3.55 3.77 -12.63
C PRO A 36 -3.46 2.47 -11.81
N ALA A 37 -3.22 2.57 -10.51
CA ALA A 37 -3.15 1.44 -9.59
C ALA A 37 -4.45 0.61 -9.54
N LEU A 38 -5.61 1.17 -9.88
CA LEU A 38 -6.86 0.44 -9.97
C LEU A 38 -6.84 -0.66 -11.03
N LEU A 39 -5.96 -0.55 -12.01
CA LEU A 39 -5.82 -1.48 -13.14
C LEU A 39 -4.59 -2.39 -13.03
N ASP A 40 -3.79 -2.28 -11.97
CA ASP A 40 -2.53 -3.04 -11.81
C ASP A 40 -2.74 -4.56 -11.80
N HIS A 41 -3.88 -5.03 -11.35
CA HIS A 41 -4.19 -6.45 -11.26
C HIS A 41 -4.97 -6.99 -12.47
N VAL A 42 -5.25 -6.14 -13.45
CA VAL A 42 -5.97 -6.57 -14.66
C VAL A 42 -5.04 -7.35 -15.57
N GLN A 43 -5.42 -8.59 -15.84
CA GLN A 43 -4.73 -9.47 -16.79
C GLN A 43 -5.54 -9.56 -18.06
N VAL A 44 -4.90 -9.31 -19.19
CA VAL A 44 -5.50 -9.36 -20.52
C VAL A 44 -5.03 -10.61 -21.25
N GLU A 45 -5.95 -11.35 -21.83
CA GLU A 45 -5.61 -12.44 -22.74
C GLU A 45 -5.22 -11.85 -24.10
N ALA A 46 -3.93 -11.81 -24.37
CA ALA A 46 -3.35 -11.23 -25.58
C ALA A 46 -2.28 -12.14 -26.15
N TYR A 47 -2.26 -12.27 -27.45
CA TYR A 47 -1.25 -13.08 -28.19
C TYR A 47 -1.11 -14.52 -27.66
N GLY A 48 -2.20 -15.11 -27.19
CA GLY A 48 -2.24 -16.48 -26.66
C GLY A 48 -1.69 -16.64 -25.24
N THR A 49 -1.46 -15.56 -24.51
CA THR A 49 -0.97 -15.56 -23.14
C THR A 49 -1.67 -14.47 -22.31
N HIS A 50 -1.60 -14.58 -20.99
CA HIS A 50 -2.07 -13.53 -20.09
C HIS A 50 -0.96 -12.50 -19.87
N MET A 51 -1.27 -11.23 -20.11
CA MET A 51 -0.34 -10.12 -19.96
C MET A 51 -0.93 -9.04 -19.07
N PRO A 52 -0.11 -8.37 -18.23
CA PRO A 52 -0.56 -7.19 -17.50
C PRO A 52 -1.01 -6.08 -18.46
N LEU A 53 -2.06 -5.36 -18.10
CA LEU A 53 -2.61 -4.28 -18.92
C LEU A 53 -1.57 -3.20 -19.26
N ASN A 54 -0.65 -2.89 -18.36
CA ASN A 54 0.40 -1.90 -18.57
C ASN A 54 1.42 -2.26 -19.68
N GLN A 55 1.44 -3.52 -20.10
CA GLN A 55 2.26 -3.98 -21.23
C GLN A 55 1.54 -3.87 -22.58
N LEU A 56 0.26 -3.51 -22.58
CA LEU A 56 -0.58 -3.43 -23.79
C LEU A 56 -1.12 -2.02 -24.04
N ALA A 57 -1.08 -1.17 -23.03
CA ALA A 57 -1.69 0.16 -23.08
C ALA A 57 -0.97 1.17 -22.20
N THR A 58 -1.14 2.44 -22.53
CA THR A 58 -0.76 3.57 -21.69
C THR A 58 -1.96 4.02 -20.87
N ILE A 59 -1.81 4.08 -19.56
CA ILE A 59 -2.85 4.51 -18.63
C ILE A 59 -2.56 5.94 -18.20
N SER A 60 -3.53 6.84 -18.35
CA SER A 60 -3.43 8.24 -17.95
C SER A 60 -4.66 8.69 -17.17
N VAL A 61 -4.52 9.74 -16.38
CA VAL A 61 -5.58 10.34 -15.56
C VAL A 61 -5.76 11.79 -16.01
N PRO A 62 -6.59 12.06 -17.06
CA PRO A 62 -6.79 13.42 -17.53
C PRO A 62 -7.66 14.26 -16.58
N GLU A 63 -8.53 13.62 -15.81
CA GLU A 63 -9.39 14.24 -14.81
C GLU A 63 -9.39 13.42 -13.52
N PRO A 64 -9.71 14.00 -12.35
CA PRO A 64 -9.65 13.32 -11.06
C PRO A 64 -10.49 12.04 -10.96
N ARG A 65 -11.50 11.88 -11.81
CA ARG A 65 -12.40 10.71 -11.85
C ARG A 65 -12.49 10.04 -13.21
N LEU A 66 -11.51 10.25 -14.06
CA LEU A 66 -11.45 9.67 -15.39
C LEU A 66 -10.11 9.00 -15.64
N LEU A 67 -10.15 7.72 -15.99
CA LEU A 67 -9.00 6.97 -16.50
C LEU A 67 -9.10 6.85 -18.02
N ASN A 68 -8.02 7.14 -18.70
CA ASN A 68 -7.85 6.82 -20.13
C ASN A 68 -6.88 5.67 -20.27
N VAL A 69 -7.32 4.64 -20.98
CA VAL A 69 -6.50 3.49 -21.36
C VAL A 69 -6.31 3.53 -22.88
N GLN A 70 -5.14 3.95 -23.33
CA GLN A 70 -4.79 3.99 -24.74
C GLN A 70 -4.12 2.68 -25.11
N VAL A 71 -4.83 1.83 -25.83
CA VAL A 71 -4.32 0.54 -26.30
C VAL A 71 -3.43 0.75 -27.52
N TRP A 72 -2.22 0.20 -27.50
CA TRP A 72 -1.23 0.41 -28.56
C TRP A 72 -1.56 -0.36 -29.84
N ASP A 73 -2.12 -1.56 -29.70
CA ASP A 73 -2.54 -2.40 -30.82
C ASP A 73 -4.06 -2.37 -30.96
N ARG A 74 -4.55 -1.85 -32.06
CA ARG A 74 -5.98 -1.74 -32.35
C ARG A 74 -6.70 -3.09 -32.28
N SER A 75 -6.04 -4.19 -32.61
CA SER A 75 -6.62 -5.53 -32.55
C SER A 75 -6.86 -6.02 -31.11
N MET A 76 -6.19 -5.42 -30.14
CA MET A 76 -6.29 -5.78 -28.71
C MET A 76 -7.34 -4.97 -27.93
N VAL A 77 -7.96 -3.95 -28.53
CA VAL A 77 -8.92 -3.08 -27.86
C VAL A 77 -10.07 -3.89 -27.24
N HIS A 78 -10.64 -4.81 -27.98
CA HIS A 78 -11.74 -5.65 -27.48
C HIS A 78 -11.30 -6.58 -26.35
N ALA A 79 -10.12 -7.17 -26.44
CA ALA A 79 -9.56 -8.01 -25.37
C ALA A 79 -9.33 -7.21 -24.08
N VAL A 80 -8.82 -5.98 -24.18
CA VAL A 80 -8.63 -5.07 -23.05
C VAL A 80 -9.97 -4.66 -22.43
N GLU A 81 -10.95 -4.29 -23.25
CA GLU A 81 -12.31 -3.97 -22.79
C GLU A 81 -12.95 -5.12 -22.02
N LYS A 82 -12.86 -6.32 -22.58
CA LYS A 82 -13.38 -7.55 -21.95
C LYS A 82 -12.67 -7.83 -20.62
N ALA A 83 -11.36 -7.69 -20.55
CA ALA A 83 -10.57 -7.93 -19.35
C ALA A 83 -10.94 -6.93 -18.22
N ILE A 84 -11.12 -5.65 -18.54
CA ILE A 84 -11.54 -4.63 -17.58
C ILE A 84 -12.95 -4.92 -17.08
N SER A 85 -13.87 -5.28 -17.95
CA SER A 85 -15.24 -5.64 -17.56
C SER A 85 -15.29 -6.88 -16.68
N ALA A 86 -14.47 -7.88 -16.97
CA ALA A 86 -14.39 -9.12 -16.20
C ALA A 86 -13.68 -8.96 -14.86
N ALA A 87 -12.85 -7.95 -14.68
CA ALA A 87 -12.13 -7.68 -13.43
C ALA A 87 -13.04 -7.21 -12.28
N ASN A 88 -14.31 -6.99 -12.54
CA ASN A 88 -15.33 -6.64 -11.53
C ASN A 88 -14.97 -5.39 -10.69
N LEU A 89 -14.38 -4.40 -11.34
CA LEU A 89 -13.93 -3.15 -10.70
C LEU A 89 -15.08 -2.15 -10.47
N GLY A 90 -16.31 -2.48 -10.93
CA GLY A 90 -17.44 -1.54 -10.91
C GLY A 90 -17.30 -0.39 -11.90
N LEU A 91 -16.43 -0.55 -12.91
CA LEU A 91 -16.18 0.43 -13.95
C LEU A 91 -16.74 -0.07 -15.28
N THR A 92 -17.44 0.82 -15.99
CA THR A 92 -17.93 0.53 -17.33
C THR A 92 -17.07 1.27 -18.34
N PRO A 93 -16.30 0.54 -19.19
CA PRO A 93 -15.48 1.18 -20.21
C PRO A 93 -16.34 1.77 -21.33
N SER A 94 -16.01 2.97 -21.77
CA SER A 94 -16.51 3.60 -23.00
C SER A 94 -15.39 3.62 -24.02
N THR A 95 -15.56 2.91 -25.12
CA THR A 95 -14.53 2.74 -26.15
C THR A 95 -14.68 3.76 -27.26
N GLU A 96 -13.64 4.53 -27.51
CA GLU A 96 -13.51 5.45 -28.65
C GLU A 96 -12.23 5.14 -29.43
N GLY A 97 -12.33 4.44 -30.54
CA GLY A 97 -11.17 4.03 -31.33
C GLY A 97 -10.25 3.09 -30.54
N GLN A 98 -9.03 3.53 -30.23
CA GLN A 98 -8.04 2.79 -29.43
C GLN A 98 -7.99 3.25 -27.95
N VAL A 99 -8.87 4.16 -27.55
CA VAL A 99 -8.92 4.70 -26.20
C VAL A 99 -10.17 4.19 -25.47
N LEU A 100 -9.97 3.59 -24.32
CA LEU A 100 -11.05 3.25 -23.38
C LEU A 100 -11.08 4.33 -22.29
N ARG A 101 -12.26 4.90 -22.06
CA ARG A 101 -12.51 5.83 -20.97
C ARG A 101 -13.24 5.14 -19.84
N LEU A 102 -12.66 5.21 -18.66
CA LEU A 102 -13.21 4.63 -17.43
C LEU A 102 -13.58 5.75 -16.47
N ARG A 103 -14.87 5.98 -16.29
CA ARG A 103 -15.35 6.97 -15.31
C ARG A 103 -15.48 6.30 -13.95
N ILE A 104 -14.85 6.90 -12.94
CA ILE A 104 -14.96 6.46 -11.57
C ILE A 104 -16.26 6.99 -10.98
N PRO A 105 -17.14 6.13 -10.43
CA PRO A 105 -18.38 6.56 -9.79
C PRO A 105 -18.11 7.44 -8.57
N GLU A 106 -19.00 8.40 -8.32
CA GLU A 106 -18.96 9.18 -7.07
C GLU A 106 -19.24 8.27 -5.87
N LEU A 107 -18.46 8.48 -4.81
CA LEU A 107 -18.75 7.89 -3.51
C LEU A 107 -19.75 8.79 -2.76
N ASN A 108 -20.80 8.21 -2.20
CA ASN A 108 -21.65 8.93 -1.25
C ASN A 108 -20.93 9.08 0.10
N GLU A 109 -21.44 9.93 0.97
CA GLU A 109 -20.82 10.22 2.27
C GLU A 109 -20.74 9.00 3.17
N GLU A 110 -21.75 8.15 3.16
CA GLU A 110 -21.76 6.90 3.93
C GLU A 110 -20.64 5.97 3.49
N ARG A 111 -20.45 5.80 2.18
CA ARG A 111 -19.39 4.96 1.63
C ARG A 111 -18.00 5.52 1.93
N ARG A 112 -17.83 6.83 1.88
CA ARG A 112 -16.57 7.49 2.29
C ARG A 112 -16.24 7.20 3.75
N ARG A 113 -17.22 7.29 4.65
CA ARG A 113 -17.03 6.97 6.07
C ARG A 113 -16.64 5.50 6.30
N GLU A 114 -17.22 4.58 5.56
CA GLU A 114 -16.84 3.15 5.60
C GLU A 114 -15.38 2.95 5.17
N ILE A 115 -14.95 3.61 4.09
CA ILE A 115 -13.57 3.52 3.59
C ILE A 115 -12.59 4.13 4.60
N VAL A 116 -12.93 5.24 5.24
CA VAL A 116 -12.13 5.84 6.33
C VAL A 116 -11.96 4.85 7.48
N LYS A 117 -13.01 4.13 7.87
CA LYS A 117 -12.90 3.09 8.91
C LYS A 117 -11.94 1.96 8.51
N VAL A 118 -11.94 1.55 7.26
CA VAL A 118 -10.99 0.55 6.74
C VAL A 118 -9.56 1.09 6.77
N ALA A 119 -9.35 2.35 6.39
CA ALA A 119 -8.05 3.00 6.49
C ALA A 119 -7.52 3.02 7.94
N HIS A 120 -8.36 3.33 8.91
CA HIS A 120 -8.01 3.26 10.34
C HIS A 120 -7.64 1.85 10.79
N LYS A 121 -8.33 0.83 10.30
CA LYS A 121 -7.98 -0.57 10.56
C LYS A 121 -6.59 -0.92 10.05
N TYR A 122 -6.26 -0.53 8.84
CA TYR A 122 -4.94 -0.76 8.26
C TYR A 122 -3.84 -0.03 9.03
N ALA A 123 -4.09 1.22 9.42
CA ALA A 123 -3.17 2.00 10.24
C ALA A 123 -2.93 1.34 11.61
N GLU A 124 -3.98 0.85 12.27
CA GLU A 124 -3.81 0.15 13.55
C GLU A 124 -3.03 -1.17 13.40
N ALA A 125 -3.29 -1.94 12.36
CA ALA A 125 -2.51 -3.13 12.07
C ALA A 125 -1.02 -2.81 11.88
N ALA A 126 -0.69 -1.72 11.20
CA ALA A 126 0.69 -1.26 11.03
C ALA A 126 1.33 -0.85 12.37
N ARG A 127 0.60 -0.11 13.22
CA ARG A 127 1.09 0.27 14.57
C ARG A 127 1.37 -0.96 15.42
N VAL A 128 0.47 -1.95 15.40
CA VAL A 128 0.65 -3.21 16.13
C VAL A 128 1.89 -3.94 15.63
N ALA A 129 2.11 -4.02 14.32
CA ALA A 129 3.28 -4.65 13.73
C ALA A 129 4.58 -3.94 14.15
N VAL A 130 4.61 -2.60 14.12
CA VAL A 130 5.78 -1.82 14.58
C VAL A 130 6.04 -2.03 16.07
N ARG A 131 5.02 -2.02 16.90
CA ARG A 131 5.15 -2.26 18.36
C ARG A 131 5.62 -3.70 18.66
N HIS A 132 5.22 -4.66 17.85
CA HIS A 132 5.69 -6.03 17.97
C HIS A 132 7.19 -6.13 17.71
N VAL A 133 7.68 -5.52 16.65
CA VAL A 133 9.12 -5.44 16.35
C VAL A 133 9.88 -4.76 17.47
N ARG A 134 9.35 -3.65 18.03
CA ARG A 134 9.92 -2.98 19.21
C ARG A 134 10.07 -3.93 20.38
N ARG A 135 9.01 -4.68 20.71
CA ARG A 135 9.01 -5.63 21.81
C ARG A 135 10.09 -6.69 21.62
N ASP A 136 10.17 -7.28 20.43
CA ASP A 136 11.21 -8.27 20.11
C ASP A 136 12.61 -7.71 20.35
N GLY A 137 12.87 -6.48 19.92
CA GLY A 137 14.16 -5.81 20.12
C GLY A 137 14.47 -5.56 21.59
N LEU A 138 13.51 -5.06 22.35
CA LEU A 138 13.70 -4.81 23.80
C LEU A 138 13.87 -6.10 24.58
N ASP A 139 13.13 -7.16 24.26
CA ASP A 139 13.26 -8.46 24.91
C ASP A 139 14.64 -9.08 24.63
N LEU A 140 15.15 -8.94 23.41
CA LEU A 140 16.50 -9.40 23.06
C LEU A 140 17.57 -8.63 23.82
N LEU A 141 17.48 -7.30 23.92
CA LEU A 141 18.41 -6.47 24.69
C LEU A 141 18.42 -6.88 26.17
N LYS A 142 17.25 -7.10 26.75
CA LYS A 142 17.11 -7.53 28.14
C LYS A 142 17.76 -8.90 28.38
N LYS A 143 17.62 -9.81 27.43
CA LYS A 143 18.28 -11.12 27.49
C LYS A 143 19.79 -11.00 27.40
N LEU A 144 20.31 -10.20 26.47
CA LEU A 144 21.75 -9.98 26.29
C LEU A 144 22.40 -9.35 27.53
N GLU A 145 21.72 -8.41 28.19
CA GLU A 145 22.18 -7.83 29.44
C GLU A 145 22.20 -8.88 30.56
N LYS A 146 21.14 -9.66 30.71
CA LYS A 146 21.05 -10.76 31.69
C LYS A 146 22.14 -11.80 31.50
N ASP A 147 22.49 -12.10 30.26
CA ASP A 147 23.55 -13.05 29.89
C ASP A 147 24.96 -12.39 29.94
N HIS A 148 25.07 -11.17 30.46
CA HIS A 148 26.32 -10.38 30.55
C HIS A 148 27.06 -10.21 29.21
N LYS A 149 26.32 -10.20 28.11
CA LYS A 149 26.87 -9.96 26.76
C LYS A 149 26.95 -8.48 26.40
N ILE A 150 26.14 -7.67 27.03
CA ILE A 150 26.14 -6.20 26.92
C ILE A 150 26.06 -5.61 28.32
N SER A 151 26.57 -4.37 28.48
CA SER A 151 26.44 -3.61 29.73
C SER A 151 25.06 -2.98 29.87
N GLU A 152 24.71 -2.53 31.07
CA GLU A 152 23.49 -1.76 31.31
C GLU A 152 23.44 -0.47 30.49
N ASP A 153 24.56 0.25 30.39
CA ASP A 153 24.68 1.45 29.59
C ASP A 153 24.43 1.18 28.10
N GLU A 154 24.98 0.11 27.59
CA GLU A 154 24.77 -0.32 26.20
C GLU A 154 23.29 -0.72 25.96
N HIS A 155 22.68 -1.44 26.90
CA HIS A 155 21.26 -1.78 26.85
C HIS A 155 20.41 -0.51 26.78
N ASN A 156 20.63 0.45 27.69
CA ASN A 156 19.87 1.69 27.75
C ASN A 156 20.01 2.51 26.46
N ARG A 157 21.22 2.62 25.93
CA ARG A 157 21.50 3.31 24.68
C ARG A 157 20.75 2.69 23.49
N GLN A 158 20.84 1.38 23.36
CA GLN A 158 20.18 0.67 22.26
C GLN A 158 18.64 0.63 22.43
N ALA A 159 18.13 0.53 23.65
CA ALA A 159 16.70 0.64 23.92
C ALA A 159 16.14 2.03 23.53
N ASP A 160 16.90 3.10 23.78
CA ASP A 160 16.53 4.45 23.34
C ASP A 160 16.49 4.57 21.81
N GLU A 161 17.44 3.94 21.12
CA GLU A 161 17.43 3.90 19.64
C GLU A 161 16.21 3.14 19.11
N VAL A 162 15.84 2.02 19.73
CA VAL A 162 14.64 1.25 19.37
C VAL A 162 13.39 2.10 19.58
N GLN A 163 13.30 2.84 20.69
CA GLN A 163 12.16 3.72 20.96
C GLN A 163 12.07 4.86 19.95
N LYS A 164 13.16 5.52 19.62
CA LYS A 164 13.20 6.58 18.61
C LYS A 164 12.78 6.08 17.22
N ALA A 165 13.25 4.90 16.83
CA ALA A 165 12.83 4.28 15.57
C ALA A 165 11.34 3.97 15.57
N THR A 166 10.81 3.45 16.68
CA THR A 166 9.37 3.18 16.85
C THR A 166 8.54 4.45 16.72
N ASP A 167 8.92 5.51 17.42
CA ASP A 167 8.22 6.79 17.39
C ASP A 167 8.20 7.40 15.99
N SER A 168 9.32 7.30 15.27
CA SER A 168 9.43 7.77 13.88
C SER A 168 8.50 6.99 12.95
N MET A 169 8.43 5.66 13.09
CA MET A 169 7.57 4.82 12.25
C MET A 169 6.09 5.03 12.57
N VAL A 170 5.73 5.19 13.83
CA VAL A 170 4.33 5.51 14.22
C VAL A 170 3.93 6.88 13.69
N ALA A 171 4.82 7.87 13.72
CA ALA A 171 4.56 9.18 13.13
C ALA A 171 4.32 9.09 11.61
N GLU A 172 5.05 8.22 10.92
CA GLU A 172 4.82 7.97 9.49
C GLU A 172 3.47 7.31 9.22
N VAL A 173 3.06 6.36 10.05
CA VAL A 173 1.71 5.77 9.98
C VAL A 173 0.63 6.85 10.10
N GLU A 174 0.77 7.76 11.06
CA GLU A 174 -0.19 8.86 11.26
C GLU A 174 -0.26 9.80 10.04
N LYS A 175 0.88 10.11 9.44
CA LYS A 175 0.93 10.92 8.20
C LYS A 175 0.23 10.24 7.04
N LEU A 176 0.47 8.94 6.84
CA LEU A 176 -0.18 8.17 5.77
C LEU A 176 -1.69 8.10 5.97
N LEU A 177 -2.13 7.88 7.21
CA LEU A 177 -3.55 7.85 7.54
C LEU A 177 -4.22 9.20 7.30
N ALA A 178 -3.63 10.29 7.80
CA ALA A 178 -4.18 11.64 7.62
C ALA A 178 -4.26 12.04 6.14
N ALA A 179 -3.23 11.71 5.35
CA ALA A 179 -3.22 11.98 3.91
C ALA A 179 -4.31 11.19 3.19
N LYS A 180 -4.51 9.92 3.55
CA LYS A 180 -5.56 9.08 2.96
C LYS A 180 -6.95 9.54 3.35
N GLU A 181 -7.19 9.89 4.60
CA GLU A 181 -8.47 10.47 5.03
C GLU A 181 -8.82 11.74 4.25
N LYS A 182 -7.86 12.65 4.12
CA LYS A 182 -8.04 13.86 3.32
C LYS A 182 -8.38 13.53 1.87
N GLU A 183 -7.68 12.59 1.27
CA GLU A 183 -7.95 12.13 -0.11
C GLU A 183 -9.37 11.58 -0.25
N ILE A 184 -9.81 10.74 0.68
CA ILE A 184 -11.15 10.14 0.67
C ILE A 184 -12.25 11.20 0.84
N MET A 185 -12.04 12.19 1.69
CA MET A 185 -13.06 13.19 2.05
C MET A 185 -13.12 14.40 1.10
N THR A 186 -12.09 14.61 0.28
CA THR A 186 -11.97 15.82 -0.57
C THR A 186 -12.49 15.64 -1.99
N VAL A 187 -12.94 14.48 -2.38
CA VAL A 187 -13.41 14.19 -3.76
C VAL A 187 -14.85 14.62 -3.98
#